data_6bfc223c82f1e88ef29e4c5f17c42a60
#
_entry.id   6bfc223c82f1e88ef29e4c5f17c42a60
#
_cell.length_a   1.000
_cell.length_b   1.000
_cell.length_c   1.000
_cell.angle_alpha   90.00
_cell.angle_beta   90.00
_cell.angle_gamma   90.00
#
_symmetry.space_group_name_H-M   'P 1'
#
loop_
_entity.id
_entity.type
_entity.pdbx_description
1 polymer ?
#
loop_
_entity_poly.entity_id
_entity_poly.type
_entity_poly.pdbx_seq_one_letter_code
_entity_poly.pdbx_strand_id
1 'polypeptide(L)'
;MAGQDGSREPPDRSRTTCNVTPKRDGSGNDHGYNSFPGYNTASPRASDARPPGKPAGARVLAPDLLRGLLMMVMALDHAALALHTWEHGTGRVAEADGQAVLRWNTTAAYAVRTLTHLCGAGFTFLLGMGVVYLGRSRARLGWSAARLARYFAVRCAVLTAVTVVFGLVMTGGRVWFLNGVLFSLAVDYLVAGLLWLAMDRTEGWLTLAMARVGKGWTDDGELAADDDGVTRPLLRARDDTRATAERCAHLSWSIHNVLLVVLSLVTIFWNIWLSDDGGVCALSQQDVSTRSSPSNPLLRIWFWVMMDVQSRVVSGFPPLAWLSFALLGMLYARVTTARPWTRRALVLGHVLGAVCFSILFVLTRVLHLGNLSERCLQTPDQQRRPGQNQYLASAASFLYVVKYPPDVAFFALTMAGNLLLLALFTAVPPRVARRFGMLLDFGTSALFFYIVHMVVLFGAGTLVVAAWGRETGVADPMDPEKTRGVDNLFGYFGFYAVTMLVLWPVCRAYSRFKSTKGPDSIWRFF
;
A
#
# COMPACT_ATOMS: atom_id res chain seq x y z
N MET A 1 -15.28 54.63 -51.40
CA MET A 1 -14.07 55.50 -51.32
C MET A 1 -13.02 54.68 -50.73
N ALA A 2 -12.20 54.06 -51.51
CA ALA A 2 -10.87 54.48 -51.95
C ALA A 2 -9.91 54.42 -50.76
N GLY A 3 -8.77 53.69 -50.71
CA GLY A 3 -8.07 52.99 -51.77
C GLY A 3 -6.71 52.51 -51.16
N GLN A 4 -6.17 51.49 -51.74
CA GLN A 4 -4.76 51.25 -52.09
C GLN A 4 -3.74 51.23 -50.99
N ASP A 5 -2.96 50.17 -50.79
CA ASP A 5 -2.01 49.46 -51.67
C ASP A 5 -0.57 49.73 -51.18
N GLY A 6 0.26 48.70 -51.05
CA GLY A 6 1.67 48.88 -50.77
C GLY A 6 2.44 47.68 -50.27
N SER A 7 2.62 46.68 -51.10
CA SER A 7 3.64 45.62 -51.05
C SER A 7 5.07 46.11 -50.86
N ARG A 8 5.95 45.41 -50.13
CA ARG A 8 7.35 45.13 -50.46
C ARG A 8 8.02 44.16 -49.48
N GLU A 9 8.45 43.03 -49.99
CA GLU A 9 9.57 42.15 -49.54
C GLU A 9 10.90 42.61 -50.15
N PRO A 10 12.03 41.90 -49.87
CA PRO A 10 12.87 41.78 -48.70
C PRO A 10 14.25 42.46 -48.92
N PRO A 11 15.29 42.32 -48.10
CA PRO A 11 16.40 41.45 -48.45
C PRO A 11 17.18 40.75 -47.30
N ASP A 12 17.75 39.67 -47.67
CA ASP A 12 18.74 38.75 -47.21
C ASP A 12 20.12 39.35 -46.78
N ARG A 13 20.92 38.53 -46.05
CA ARG A 13 22.35 38.59 -45.64
C ARG A 13 22.55 38.99 -44.18
N SER A 14 23.39 38.28 -43.37
CA SER A 14 24.63 37.54 -43.65
C SER A 14 25.10 36.77 -42.44
N ARG A 15 25.83 35.71 -42.65
CA ARG A 15 26.59 34.88 -41.71
C ARG A 15 27.55 35.71 -40.87
N THR A 16 27.66 35.37 -39.56
CA THR A 16 28.91 35.56 -38.82
C THR A 16 29.12 34.38 -37.87
N THR A 17 30.11 33.60 -38.19
CA THR A 17 30.72 32.54 -37.39
C THR A 17 31.58 33.15 -36.29
N CYS A 18 31.38 32.76 -35.03
CA CYS A 18 32.36 32.95 -33.97
C CYS A 18 32.72 31.60 -33.36
N ASN A 19 33.91 31.13 -33.68
CA ASN A 19 34.65 30.10 -32.97
C ASN A 19 35.09 30.64 -31.61
N VAL A 20 34.77 29.92 -30.54
CA VAL A 20 35.45 30.05 -29.24
C VAL A 20 35.82 28.66 -28.74
N THR A 21 37.11 28.42 -28.69
CA THR A 21 37.79 27.28 -28.09
C THR A 21 37.60 27.23 -26.57
N PRO A 22 37.43 26.06 -25.94
CA PRO A 22 37.37 25.97 -24.49
C PRO A 22 38.77 25.86 -23.88
N LYS A 23 39.02 26.71 -22.89
CA LYS A 23 40.17 26.62 -21.96
C LYS A 23 39.94 25.44 -20.99
N ARG A 24 40.94 24.60 -20.83
CA ARG A 24 41.16 23.61 -19.77
C ARG A 24 41.67 24.32 -18.53
N ASP A 25 41.05 24.10 -17.38
CA ASP A 25 41.62 24.14 -16.01
C ASP A 25 40.77 23.17 -15.18
N GLY A 26 41.23 22.17 -14.61
CA GLY A 26 42.11 21.80 -13.58
C GLY A 26 41.33 21.25 -12.38
N SER A 27 41.50 19.92 -12.09
CA SER A 27 41.35 19.21 -10.81
C SER A 27 40.02 19.31 -10.03
N GLY A 28 39.33 18.17 -9.95
CA GLY A 28 38.24 17.88 -9.01
C GLY A 28 37.87 16.41 -9.10
N ASN A 29 38.33 15.61 -8.14
CA ASN A 29 37.97 14.19 -8.00
C ASN A 29 36.48 14.02 -7.80
N ASP A 30 35.74 13.71 -8.85
CA ASP A 30 34.40 13.17 -8.79
C ASP A 30 34.47 11.67 -9.07
N HIS A 31 34.28 10.87 -8.00
CA HIS A 31 34.02 9.46 -8.12
C HIS A 31 32.68 9.24 -8.86
N GLY A 32 32.77 9.07 -10.17
CA GLY A 32 31.65 8.67 -11.01
C GLY A 32 31.09 7.33 -10.56
N TYR A 33 29.87 7.33 -10.13
CA TYR A 33 29.08 6.12 -9.96
C TYR A 33 28.80 5.50 -11.34
N ASN A 34 29.56 4.49 -11.67
CA ASN A 34 29.34 3.64 -12.83
C ASN A 34 28.00 2.92 -12.67
N SER A 35 27.10 3.18 -13.60
CA SER A 35 25.85 2.46 -13.81
C SER A 35 26.15 1.01 -14.14
N PHE A 36 25.69 0.07 -13.32
CA PHE A 36 25.93 -1.35 -13.49
C PHE A 36 25.18 -1.92 -14.72
N PRO A 37 25.78 -2.84 -15.50
CA PRO A 37 25.17 -3.50 -16.64
C PRO A 37 24.27 -4.64 -16.16
N GLY A 38 22.99 -4.35 -16.00
CA GLY A 38 21.98 -5.36 -15.63
C GLY A 38 20.56 -4.92 -15.95
N TYR A 39 20.36 -3.64 -16.08
CA TYR A 39 19.13 -3.03 -16.59
C TYR A 39 19.51 -2.16 -17.76
N ASN A 40 18.93 -2.39 -18.94
CA ASN A 40 19.13 -1.61 -20.16
C ASN A 40 19.10 -0.10 -19.89
N THR A 41 20.22 0.46 -19.45
CA THR A 41 20.55 1.87 -19.51
C THR A 41 21.46 2.11 -20.70
N ALA A 42 21.08 1.60 -21.87
CA ALA A 42 21.67 2.08 -23.12
C ALA A 42 21.17 3.50 -23.29
N SER A 43 22.05 4.48 -23.11
CA SER A 43 21.83 5.84 -23.63
C SER A 43 21.46 5.70 -25.11
N PRO A 44 20.38 6.30 -25.59
CA PRO A 44 20.03 6.23 -26.99
C PRO A 44 21.15 6.89 -27.79
N ARG A 45 21.88 6.11 -28.60
CA ARG A 45 22.64 6.67 -29.69
C ARG A 45 21.67 7.41 -30.63
N ALA A 46 22.05 8.55 -31.12
CA ALA A 46 21.26 9.47 -31.94
C ALA A 46 20.74 8.89 -33.28
N SER A 47 20.77 7.57 -33.49
CA SER A 47 20.27 6.87 -34.68
C SER A 47 19.07 5.98 -34.45
N ASP A 48 18.61 5.80 -33.18
CA ASP A 48 17.39 5.04 -32.91
C ASP A 48 16.15 5.96 -32.96
N ALA A 49 15.77 6.33 -34.19
CA ALA A 49 14.46 6.89 -34.46
C ALA A 49 13.39 5.87 -34.06
N ARG A 50 12.79 6.08 -32.88
CA ARG A 50 11.70 5.28 -32.35
C ARG A 50 10.55 5.28 -33.38
N PRO A 51 10.02 4.11 -33.80
CA PRO A 51 8.89 4.08 -34.73
C PRO A 51 7.72 4.89 -34.12
N PRO A 52 7.03 5.72 -34.91
CA PRO A 52 5.91 6.52 -34.44
C PRO A 52 4.76 5.59 -34.07
N GLY A 53 4.44 5.43 -32.78
CA GLY A 53 3.23 4.68 -32.44
C GLY A 53 3.05 4.12 -31.03
N LYS A 54 4.00 4.22 -30.09
CA LYS A 54 3.70 3.87 -28.69
C LYS A 54 3.82 5.12 -27.80
N PRO A 55 2.69 5.67 -27.30
CA PRO A 55 2.77 6.71 -26.29
C PRO A 55 3.54 6.20 -25.08
N ALA A 56 4.47 7.00 -24.58
CA ALA A 56 5.25 6.71 -23.38
C ALA A 56 4.31 6.24 -22.26
N GLY A 57 4.50 4.98 -21.80
CA GLY A 57 3.94 4.39 -20.61
C GLY A 57 2.49 4.77 -20.29
N ALA A 58 1.51 4.15 -20.96
CA ALA A 58 0.12 4.28 -20.54
C ALA A 58 0.00 3.88 -19.06
N ARG A 59 -0.44 4.82 -18.21
CA ARG A 59 -0.66 4.60 -16.78
C ARG A 59 -1.57 3.40 -16.57
N VAL A 60 -1.17 2.46 -15.71
CA VAL A 60 -1.98 1.30 -15.34
C VAL A 60 -3.12 1.80 -14.45
N LEU A 61 -4.36 1.69 -14.94
CA LEU A 61 -5.55 2.26 -14.26
C LEU A 61 -6.07 1.38 -13.12
N ALA A 62 -5.83 0.07 -13.16
CA ALA A 62 -6.39 -0.89 -12.19
C ALA A 62 -6.03 -0.57 -10.72
N PRO A 63 -4.78 -0.23 -10.36
CA PRO A 63 -4.45 0.17 -8.98
C PRO A 63 -5.13 1.47 -8.54
N ASP A 64 -5.34 2.43 -9.46
CA ASP A 64 -6.03 3.68 -9.14
C ASP A 64 -7.53 3.45 -8.94
N LEU A 65 -8.15 2.60 -9.75
CA LEU A 65 -9.55 2.19 -9.59
C LEU A 65 -9.75 1.44 -8.27
N LEU A 66 -8.86 0.49 -7.95
CA LEU A 66 -8.92 -0.22 -6.66
C LEU A 66 -8.81 0.76 -5.50
N ARG A 67 -7.84 1.68 -5.54
CA ARG A 67 -7.66 2.67 -4.49
C ARG A 67 -8.91 3.55 -4.33
N GLY A 68 -9.52 3.98 -5.43
CA GLY A 68 -10.76 4.76 -5.39
C GLY A 68 -11.93 3.99 -4.80
N LEU A 69 -12.09 2.71 -5.15
CA LEU A 69 -13.11 1.85 -4.57
C LEU A 69 -12.90 1.70 -3.04
N LEU A 70 -11.66 1.43 -2.63
CA LEU A 70 -11.33 1.29 -1.20
C LEU A 70 -11.57 2.60 -0.43
N MET A 71 -11.37 3.78 -1.04
CA MET A 71 -11.74 5.06 -0.43
C MET A 71 -13.25 5.18 -0.23
N MET A 72 -14.05 4.77 -1.18
CA MET A 72 -15.51 4.78 -1.05
C MET A 72 -15.99 3.80 0.03
N VAL A 73 -15.45 2.58 0.03
CA VAL A 73 -15.80 1.56 1.03
C VAL A 73 -15.38 2.00 2.45
N MET A 74 -14.21 2.63 2.59
CA MET A 74 -13.77 3.18 3.88
C MET A 74 -14.72 4.29 4.37
N ALA A 75 -15.12 5.19 3.49
CA ALA A 75 -16.06 6.25 3.83
C ALA A 75 -17.45 5.73 4.21
N LEU A 76 -17.85 4.56 3.70
CA LEU A 76 -19.08 3.88 4.10
C LEU A 76 -19.04 3.47 5.59
N ASP A 77 -17.95 2.89 6.06
CA ASP A 77 -17.74 2.55 7.49
C ASP A 77 -17.69 3.81 8.38
N HIS A 78 -16.98 4.85 7.92
CA HIS A 78 -16.86 6.10 8.65
C HIS A 78 -18.18 6.88 8.71
N ALA A 79 -19.08 6.71 7.74
CA ALA A 79 -20.42 7.28 7.80
C ALA A 79 -21.26 6.66 8.94
N ALA A 80 -21.10 5.35 9.18
CA ALA A 80 -21.75 4.68 10.31
C ALA A 80 -21.22 5.19 11.66
N LEU A 81 -19.91 5.43 11.75
CA LEU A 81 -19.31 6.04 12.94
C LEU A 81 -19.78 7.49 13.15
N ALA A 82 -19.85 8.29 12.08
CA ALA A 82 -20.26 9.70 12.16
C ALA A 82 -21.74 9.88 12.52
N LEU A 83 -22.59 8.90 12.20
CA LEU A 83 -24.02 8.90 12.52
C LEU A 83 -24.37 8.08 13.75
N HIS A 84 -23.41 7.38 14.36
CA HIS A 84 -23.64 6.41 15.45
C HIS A 84 -24.75 5.40 15.10
N THR A 85 -24.70 4.88 13.86
CA THR A 85 -25.78 4.04 13.32
C THR A 85 -25.78 2.66 13.97
N TRP A 86 -24.60 2.12 14.26
CA TRP A 86 -24.37 0.84 14.95
C TRP A 86 -22.99 0.79 15.60
N GLU A 87 -22.80 -0.16 16.50
CA GLU A 87 -21.51 -0.41 17.14
C GLU A 87 -20.44 -0.83 16.11
N HIS A 88 -19.22 -0.28 16.24
CA HIS A 88 -18.16 -0.43 15.27
C HIS A 88 -17.48 -1.80 15.35
N GLY A 89 -18.04 -2.78 14.65
CA GLY A 89 -17.54 -4.15 14.59
C GLY A 89 -18.48 -5.07 13.83
N THR A 90 -18.02 -6.27 13.50
CA THR A 90 -18.87 -7.37 13.01
C THR A 90 -19.68 -7.98 14.16
N GLY A 91 -19.10 -8.07 15.36
CA GLY A 91 -19.82 -8.19 16.61
C GLY A 91 -20.16 -6.82 17.18
N ARG A 92 -20.78 -6.78 18.34
CA ARG A 92 -21.03 -5.53 19.09
C ARG A 92 -19.79 -5.03 19.83
N VAL A 93 -18.60 -5.41 19.34
CA VAL A 93 -17.28 -4.98 19.81
C VAL A 93 -16.35 -4.92 18.61
N ALA A 94 -15.27 -4.13 18.72
CA ALA A 94 -14.23 -4.09 17.70
C ALA A 94 -13.56 -5.46 17.58
N GLU A 95 -13.10 -5.81 16.37
CA GLU A 95 -12.33 -7.04 16.08
C GLU A 95 -10.89 -6.91 16.60
N ALA A 96 -10.72 -6.72 17.90
CA ALA A 96 -9.43 -6.58 18.57
C ALA A 96 -9.02 -7.88 19.26
N ASP A 97 -7.70 -8.08 19.37
CA ASP A 97 -7.16 -9.21 20.12
C ASP A 97 -7.64 -9.20 21.57
N GLY A 98 -8.00 -10.37 22.10
CA GLY A 98 -8.52 -10.52 23.44
C GLY A 98 -10.00 -10.12 23.65
N GLN A 99 -10.75 -9.82 22.58
CA GLN A 99 -12.17 -9.46 22.67
C GLN A 99 -13.08 -10.65 22.37
N ALA A 100 -14.05 -10.91 23.27
CA ALA A 100 -15.06 -11.95 23.06
C ALA A 100 -16.21 -11.45 22.17
N VAL A 101 -16.68 -12.29 21.25
CA VAL A 101 -17.84 -11.99 20.39
C VAL A 101 -19.09 -12.60 20.98
N LEU A 102 -19.81 -11.83 21.81
CA LEU A 102 -21.01 -12.31 22.49
C LEU A 102 -22.27 -12.24 21.61
N ARG A 103 -22.34 -11.30 20.68
CA ARG A 103 -23.46 -11.08 19.75
C ARG A 103 -22.97 -10.57 18.42
N TRP A 104 -23.59 -11.03 17.33
CA TRP A 104 -23.38 -10.44 16.02
C TRP A 104 -24.10 -9.09 15.91
N ASN A 105 -23.52 -8.22 15.13
CA ASN A 105 -24.15 -6.96 14.76
C ASN A 105 -25.28 -7.21 13.74
N THR A 106 -26.07 -6.20 13.40
CA THR A 106 -27.08 -6.30 12.34
C THR A 106 -26.45 -6.77 11.03
N THR A 107 -27.22 -7.44 10.18
CA THR A 107 -26.69 -7.96 8.90
C THR A 107 -26.06 -6.87 8.04
N ALA A 108 -26.66 -5.67 8.03
CA ALA A 108 -26.11 -4.53 7.30
C ALA A 108 -24.75 -4.07 7.88
N ALA A 109 -24.66 -3.92 9.19
CA ALA A 109 -23.44 -3.56 9.89
C ALA A 109 -22.35 -4.61 9.66
N TYR A 110 -22.69 -5.90 9.80
CA TYR A 110 -21.76 -7.01 9.55
C TYR A 110 -21.22 -6.98 8.11
N ALA A 111 -22.11 -6.83 7.11
CA ALA A 111 -21.72 -6.81 5.71
C ALA A 111 -20.83 -5.58 5.37
N VAL A 112 -21.22 -4.38 5.82
CA VAL A 112 -20.41 -3.17 5.64
C VAL A 112 -19.05 -3.35 6.27
N ARG A 113 -19.00 -3.84 7.51
CA ARG A 113 -17.76 -4.03 8.23
C ARG A 113 -16.83 -5.05 7.58
N THR A 114 -17.34 -6.20 7.17
CA THR A 114 -16.57 -7.22 6.45
C THR A 114 -16.01 -6.67 5.15
N LEU A 115 -16.78 -5.87 4.42
CA LEU A 115 -16.31 -5.23 3.19
C LEU A 115 -15.17 -4.23 3.47
N THR A 116 -15.25 -3.48 4.57
CA THR A 116 -14.25 -2.47 4.94
C THR A 116 -12.95 -3.07 5.46
N HIS A 117 -12.91 -4.35 5.80
CA HIS A 117 -11.67 -5.06 6.10
C HIS A 117 -10.67 -4.99 4.92
N LEU A 118 -11.15 -4.93 3.67
CA LEU A 118 -10.30 -4.80 2.49
C LEU A 118 -9.48 -3.50 2.46
N CYS A 119 -9.95 -2.43 3.12
CA CYS A 119 -9.40 -1.08 2.98
C CYS A 119 -7.97 -0.96 3.53
N GLY A 120 -7.75 -1.29 4.81
CA GLY A 120 -6.42 -1.17 5.45
C GLY A 120 -5.37 -2.01 4.72
N ALA A 121 -5.69 -3.28 4.48
CA ALA A 121 -4.86 -4.22 3.73
C ALA A 121 -4.55 -3.71 2.31
N GLY A 122 -5.58 -3.27 1.58
CA GLY A 122 -5.45 -2.79 0.22
C GLY A 122 -4.63 -1.50 0.11
N PHE A 123 -4.82 -0.54 1.03
CA PHE A 123 -4.02 0.69 1.04
C PHE A 123 -2.55 0.42 1.31
N THR A 124 -2.23 -0.42 2.28
CA THR A 124 -0.84 -0.76 2.62
C THR A 124 -0.19 -1.59 1.50
N PHE A 125 -0.91 -2.52 0.88
CA PHE A 125 -0.46 -3.24 -0.31
C PHE A 125 -0.18 -2.30 -1.49
N LEU A 126 -1.10 -1.39 -1.81
CA LEU A 126 -0.93 -0.39 -2.88
C LEU A 126 0.20 0.61 -2.56
N LEU A 127 0.47 0.87 -1.30
CA LEU A 127 1.61 1.68 -0.84
C LEU A 127 2.93 0.99 -1.19
N GLY A 128 3.09 -0.29 -0.86
CA GLY A 128 4.28 -1.09 -1.21
C GLY A 128 4.52 -1.12 -2.72
N MET A 129 3.45 -1.31 -3.52
CA MET A 129 3.54 -1.18 -4.98
C MET A 129 4.02 0.22 -5.39
N GLY A 130 3.48 1.25 -4.78
CA GLY A 130 3.81 2.65 -5.05
C GLY A 130 5.28 2.97 -4.79
N VAL A 131 5.88 2.40 -3.75
CA VAL A 131 7.31 2.55 -3.42
C VAL A 131 8.18 2.07 -4.58
N VAL A 132 7.93 0.85 -5.09
CA VAL A 132 8.72 0.28 -6.19
C VAL A 132 8.54 1.08 -7.49
N TYR A 133 7.30 1.47 -7.82
CA TYR A 133 7.03 2.26 -9.03
C TYR A 133 7.67 3.65 -8.95
N LEU A 134 7.57 4.31 -7.81
CA LEU A 134 8.21 5.61 -7.58
C LEU A 134 9.73 5.48 -7.65
N GLY A 135 10.31 4.55 -6.90
CA GLY A 135 11.75 4.33 -6.83
C GLY A 135 12.34 4.13 -8.22
N ARG A 136 11.80 3.19 -9.01
CA ARG A 136 12.23 2.95 -10.39
C ARG A 136 12.04 4.18 -11.30
N SER A 137 10.92 4.89 -11.16
CA SER A 137 10.66 6.09 -11.96
C SER A 137 11.66 7.19 -11.67
N ARG A 138 12.01 7.40 -10.40
CA ARG A 138 12.96 8.45 -9.97
C ARG A 138 14.39 8.07 -10.24
N ALA A 139 14.77 6.80 -10.08
CA ALA A 139 16.08 6.31 -10.47
C ALA A 139 16.35 6.55 -11.97
N ARG A 140 15.35 6.29 -12.85
CA ARG A 140 15.44 6.61 -14.29
C ARG A 140 15.59 8.10 -14.59
N LEU A 141 15.16 8.98 -13.69
CA LEU A 141 15.35 10.44 -13.77
C LEU A 141 16.66 10.90 -13.11
N GLY A 142 17.55 9.97 -12.73
CA GLY A 142 18.85 10.29 -12.15
C GLY A 142 18.83 10.72 -10.68
N TRP A 143 17.78 10.41 -9.92
CA TRP A 143 17.78 10.70 -8.50
C TRP A 143 18.74 9.80 -7.75
N SER A 144 19.61 10.41 -6.92
CA SER A 144 20.48 9.64 -6.02
C SER A 144 19.69 8.92 -4.93
N ALA A 145 20.26 7.85 -4.38
CA ALA A 145 19.68 7.12 -3.27
C ALA A 145 19.45 8.01 -2.03
N ALA A 146 20.36 8.94 -1.76
CA ALA A 146 20.20 9.91 -0.66
C ALA A 146 18.99 10.84 -0.89
N ARG A 147 18.77 11.31 -2.12
CA ARG A 147 17.60 12.12 -2.48
C ARG A 147 16.29 11.34 -2.30
N LEU A 148 16.29 10.07 -2.70
CA LEU A 148 15.13 9.18 -2.50
C LEU A 148 14.87 8.90 -1.02
N ALA A 149 15.91 8.58 -0.23
CA ALA A 149 15.77 8.37 1.22
C ALA A 149 15.22 9.62 1.90
N ARG A 150 15.75 10.81 1.56
CA ARG A 150 15.20 12.09 2.07
C ARG A 150 13.74 12.29 1.68
N TYR A 151 13.36 11.94 0.45
CA TYR A 151 11.97 12.03 0.00
C TYR A 151 11.04 11.14 0.83
N PHE A 152 11.44 9.87 1.10
CA PHE A 152 10.68 8.96 1.96
C PHE A 152 10.58 9.49 3.41
N ALA A 153 11.69 9.99 3.96
CA ALA A 153 11.72 10.55 5.31
C ALA A 153 10.84 11.81 5.46
N VAL A 154 10.91 12.74 4.51
CA VAL A 154 10.08 13.96 4.51
C VAL A 154 8.60 13.59 4.42
N ARG A 155 8.24 12.63 3.55
CA ARG A 155 6.86 12.18 3.45
C ARG A 155 6.37 11.52 4.75
N CYS A 156 7.19 10.70 5.39
CA CYS A 156 6.88 10.13 6.70
C CYS A 156 6.65 11.23 7.74
N ALA A 157 7.53 12.20 7.84
CA ALA A 157 7.41 13.31 8.78
C ALA A 157 6.13 14.15 8.54
N VAL A 158 5.82 14.47 7.28
CA VAL A 158 4.60 15.22 6.93
C VAL A 158 3.34 14.43 7.30
N LEU A 159 3.27 13.14 7.01
CA LEU A 159 2.10 12.32 7.35
C LEU A 159 1.94 12.15 8.87
N THR A 160 3.05 12.04 9.61
CA THR A 160 3.04 12.00 11.08
C THR A 160 2.53 13.32 11.65
N ALA A 161 3.00 14.46 11.13
CA ALA A 161 2.51 15.77 11.53
C ALA A 161 1.00 15.92 11.23
N VAL A 162 0.55 15.45 10.07
CA VAL A 162 -0.89 15.42 9.72
C VAL A 162 -1.68 14.55 10.71
N THR A 163 -1.13 13.40 11.14
CA THR A 163 -1.78 12.53 12.14
C THR A 163 -1.99 13.28 13.47
N VAL A 164 -0.99 14.03 13.92
CA VAL A 164 -1.09 14.83 15.17
C VAL A 164 -2.12 15.95 15.02
N VAL A 165 -2.01 16.75 13.96
CA VAL A 165 -2.96 17.85 13.71
C VAL A 165 -4.38 17.33 13.58
N PHE A 166 -4.55 16.23 12.87
CA PHE A 166 -5.84 15.57 12.68
C PHE A 166 -6.42 15.08 14.01
N GLY A 167 -5.62 14.45 14.87
CA GLY A 167 -6.04 14.01 16.20
C GLY A 167 -6.54 15.18 17.05
N LEU A 168 -5.77 16.27 17.10
CA LEU A 168 -6.14 17.47 17.85
C LEU A 168 -7.45 18.10 17.32
N VAL A 169 -7.59 18.23 16.00
CA VAL A 169 -8.76 18.87 15.39
C VAL A 169 -10.02 18.01 15.57
N MET A 170 -9.94 16.70 15.27
CA MET A 170 -11.10 15.81 15.31
C MET A 170 -11.61 15.56 16.72
N THR A 171 -10.75 15.64 17.72
CA THR A 171 -11.13 15.36 19.11
C THR A 171 -11.27 16.62 19.98
N GLY A 172 -11.22 17.81 19.38
CA GLY A 172 -11.25 19.07 20.13
C GLY A 172 -10.11 19.19 21.15
N GLY A 173 -8.91 18.66 20.83
CA GLY A 173 -7.75 18.66 21.68
C GLY A 173 -7.70 17.57 22.75
N ARG A 174 -8.68 16.65 22.80
CA ARG A 174 -8.70 15.55 23.78
C ARG A 174 -7.63 14.50 23.51
N VAL A 175 -7.37 14.16 22.23
CA VAL A 175 -6.37 13.19 21.79
C VAL A 175 -5.37 13.90 20.88
N TRP A 176 -4.09 13.90 21.26
CA TRP A 176 -3.05 14.53 20.43
C TRP A 176 -2.51 13.60 19.35
N PHE A 177 -2.61 12.29 19.54
CA PHE A 177 -2.15 11.30 18.57
C PHE A 177 -3.28 10.31 18.27
N LEU A 178 -3.93 10.52 17.13
CA LEU A 178 -5.01 9.67 16.64
C LEU A 178 -4.54 8.93 15.39
N ASN A 179 -3.97 7.74 15.58
CA ASN A 179 -3.54 6.88 14.48
C ASN A 179 -4.70 5.98 14.03
N GLY A 180 -5.54 6.54 13.16
CA GLY A 180 -6.55 5.74 12.45
C GLY A 180 -5.97 4.92 11.30
N VAL A 181 -4.90 5.41 10.60
CA VAL A 181 -4.15 4.68 9.56
C VAL A 181 -2.95 5.50 9.04
N LEU A 182 -2.97 6.83 9.16
CA LEU A 182 -1.98 7.69 8.47
C LEU A 182 -0.56 7.49 8.98
N PHE A 183 -0.38 7.33 10.28
CA PHE A 183 0.94 7.08 10.85
C PHE A 183 1.50 5.73 10.42
N SER A 184 0.67 4.69 10.39
CA SER A 184 1.08 3.38 9.84
C SER A 184 1.54 3.49 8.40
N LEU A 185 0.74 4.13 7.55
CA LEU A 185 1.11 4.35 6.16
C LEU A 185 2.39 5.20 6.02
N ALA A 186 2.62 6.15 6.93
CA ALA A 186 3.83 6.97 6.95
C ALA A 186 5.08 6.14 7.22
N VAL A 187 5.03 5.32 8.27
CA VAL A 187 6.13 4.45 8.69
C VAL A 187 6.37 3.34 7.68
N ASP A 188 5.31 2.64 7.25
CA ASP A 188 5.41 1.58 6.25
C ASP A 188 5.99 2.10 4.93
N TYR A 189 5.65 3.34 4.54
CA TYR A 189 6.22 3.97 3.35
C TYR A 189 7.72 4.24 3.50
N LEU A 190 8.16 4.67 4.68
CA LEU A 190 9.57 4.90 4.98
C LEU A 190 10.33 3.56 5.02
N VAL A 191 9.84 2.58 5.77
CA VAL A 191 10.48 1.27 5.92
C VAL A 191 10.58 0.56 4.57
N ALA A 192 9.48 0.50 3.81
CA ALA A 192 9.46 -0.09 2.47
C ALA A 192 10.38 0.67 1.51
N GLY A 193 10.44 2.02 1.61
CA GLY A 193 11.31 2.86 0.80
C GLY A 193 12.80 2.60 1.07
N LEU A 194 13.19 2.53 2.34
CA LEU A 194 14.56 2.20 2.74
C LEU A 194 14.93 0.77 2.38
N LEU A 195 14.01 -0.18 2.56
CA LEU A 195 14.21 -1.57 2.14
C LEU A 195 14.40 -1.67 0.61
N TRP A 196 13.59 -0.95 -0.18
CA TRP A 196 13.76 -0.91 -1.63
C TRP A 196 15.15 -0.38 -2.02
N LEU A 197 15.65 0.68 -1.38
CA LEU A 197 16.99 1.22 -1.61
C LEU A 197 18.10 0.23 -1.20
N ALA A 198 17.93 -0.47 -0.08
CA ALA A 198 18.87 -1.50 0.35
C ALA A 198 18.91 -2.67 -0.64
N MET A 199 17.74 -3.16 -1.07
CA MET A 199 17.62 -4.25 -2.03
C MET A 199 18.21 -3.88 -3.39
N ASP A 200 18.01 -2.67 -3.89
CA ASP A 200 18.58 -2.20 -5.17
C ASP A 200 20.11 -2.26 -5.14
N ARG A 201 20.73 -1.91 -4.01
CA ARG A 201 22.20 -1.99 -3.83
C ARG A 201 22.69 -3.42 -3.64
N THR A 202 22.05 -4.18 -2.77
CA THR A 202 22.48 -5.55 -2.45
C THR A 202 22.27 -6.51 -3.62
N GLU A 203 21.22 -6.31 -4.44
CA GLU A 203 20.98 -7.07 -5.65
C GLU A 203 22.11 -6.91 -6.66
N GLY A 204 22.58 -5.68 -6.89
CA GLY A 204 23.75 -5.40 -7.75
C GLY A 204 25.04 -5.99 -7.19
N TRP A 205 25.30 -5.82 -5.89
CA TRP A 205 26.47 -6.38 -5.22
C TRP A 205 26.47 -7.91 -5.27
N LEU A 206 25.36 -8.57 -4.97
CA LEU A 206 25.24 -10.02 -4.99
C LEU A 206 25.44 -10.58 -6.42
N THR A 207 24.90 -9.92 -7.44
CA THR A 207 25.10 -10.28 -8.83
C THR A 207 26.61 -10.29 -9.19
N LEU A 208 27.34 -9.25 -8.78
CA LEU A 208 28.78 -9.16 -9.03
C LEU A 208 29.59 -10.19 -8.26
N ALA A 209 29.21 -10.45 -6.99
CA ALA A 209 29.86 -11.47 -6.17
C ALA A 209 29.72 -12.86 -6.80
N MET A 210 28.50 -13.22 -7.21
CA MET A 210 28.22 -14.51 -7.87
C MET A 210 28.97 -14.64 -9.20
N ALA A 211 29.02 -13.56 -10.01
CA ALA A 211 29.74 -13.58 -11.28
C ALA A 211 31.26 -13.75 -11.10
N ARG A 212 31.83 -13.21 -10.01
CA ARG A 212 33.27 -13.41 -9.69
C ARG A 212 33.57 -14.85 -9.28
N VAL A 213 32.74 -15.43 -8.40
CA VAL A 213 32.87 -16.82 -7.99
C VAL A 213 32.74 -17.76 -9.20
N GLY A 214 31.75 -17.52 -10.07
CA GLY A 214 31.56 -18.33 -11.28
C GLY A 214 32.73 -18.27 -12.26
N LYS A 215 33.46 -17.13 -12.34
CA LYS A 215 34.67 -17.02 -13.15
C LYS A 215 35.85 -17.80 -12.55
N GLY A 216 36.03 -17.78 -11.21
CA GLY A 216 37.10 -18.55 -10.57
C GLY A 216 36.96 -20.04 -10.82
N TRP A 217 35.77 -20.58 -10.87
CA TRP A 217 35.53 -22.02 -11.14
C TRP A 217 35.74 -22.40 -12.60
N THR A 218 35.55 -21.46 -13.54
CA THR A 218 35.82 -21.72 -14.98
C THR A 218 37.31 -21.61 -15.30
N ASP A 219 38.04 -20.67 -14.70
CA ASP A 219 39.45 -20.52 -14.90
C ASP A 219 40.28 -21.68 -14.32
N ASP A 220 39.90 -22.21 -13.14
CA ASP A 220 40.55 -23.37 -12.54
C ASP A 220 40.28 -24.68 -13.32
N GLY A 221 39.11 -24.78 -13.99
CA GLY A 221 38.79 -25.91 -14.88
C GLY A 221 39.44 -25.84 -16.26
N GLU A 222 39.75 -24.65 -16.74
CA GLU A 222 40.30 -24.45 -18.07
C GLU A 222 41.84 -24.59 -18.11
N LEU A 223 42.52 -24.38 -16.96
CA LEU A 223 43.96 -24.65 -16.80
C LEU A 223 44.29 -26.15 -16.82
N ALA A 224 43.28 -27.02 -16.67
CA ALA A 224 43.47 -28.49 -16.67
C ALA A 224 43.14 -29.14 -18.04
N ALA A 225 42.67 -28.42 -19.05
CA ALA A 225 42.06 -29.04 -20.24
C ALA A 225 42.50 -28.59 -21.63
N ASP A 226 43.50 -27.72 -21.81
CA ASP A 226 43.85 -27.27 -23.17
C ASP A 226 45.36 -27.35 -23.47
N ASP A 227 45.76 -28.50 -24.05
CA ASP A 227 47.00 -28.64 -24.84
C ASP A 227 46.72 -28.60 -26.37
N ASP A 228 45.48 -28.33 -26.79
CA ASP A 228 45.09 -28.19 -28.19
C ASP A 228 44.81 -26.73 -28.55
N GLY A 229 45.76 -26.05 -29.17
CA GLY A 229 45.76 -24.65 -29.58
C GLY A 229 44.67 -24.23 -30.56
N VAL A 230 43.43 -24.41 -30.23
CA VAL A 230 42.25 -23.90 -30.96
C VAL A 230 41.79 -22.60 -30.34
N THR A 231 42.10 -21.48 -31.00
CA THR A 231 41.58 -20.15 -30.65
C THR A 231 40.07 -20.16 -30.65
N ARG A 232 39.46 -20.23 -29.46
CA ARG A 232 38.02 -20.01 -29.31
C ARG A 232 37.65 -18.62 -29.83
N PRO A 233 36.65 -18.46 -30.69
CA PRO A 233 36.27 -17.17 -31.23
C PRO A 233 35.90 -16.23 -30.07
N LEU A 234 36.57 -15.05 -30.00
CA LEU A 234 36.32 -14.00 -29.00
C LEU A 234 34.83 -13.64 -28.79
N LEU A 235 34.02 -13.85 -29.83
CA LEU A 235 32.55 -13.67 -29.78
C LEU A 235 31.85 -14.69 -28.88
N ARG A 236 32.30 -15.96 -28.88
CA ARG A 236 31.72 -17.04 -28.09
C ARG A 236 32.03 -16.85 -26.59
N ALA A 237 33.25 -16.49 -26.24
CA ALA A 237 33.65 -16.18 -24.87
C ALA A 237 32.88 -14.94 -24.32
N ARG A 238 32.55 -13.96 -25.17
CA ARG A 238 31.76 -12.79 -24.80
C ARG A 238 30.29 -13.13 -24.58
N ASP A 239 29.74 -14.03 -25.36
CA ASP A 239 28.34 -14.51 -25.20
C ASP A 239 28.20 -15.37 -23.94
N ASP A 240 29.17 -16.24 -23.63
CA ASP A 240 29.16 -17.08 -22.43
C ASP A 240 29.28 -16.23 -21.15
N THR A 241 30.14 -15.21 -21.16
CA THR A 241 30.26 -14.27 -20.03
C THR A 241 28.98 -13.44 -19.81
N ARG A 242 28.30 -13.05 -20.89
CA ARG A 242 27.03 -12.35 -20.83
C ARG A 242 25.90 -13.24 -20.29
N ALA A 243 25.81 -14.47 -20.77
CA ALA A 243 24.82 -15.47 -20.30
C ALA A 243 25.00 -15.78 -18.81
N THR A 244 26.26 -15.89 -18.35
CA THR A 244 26.57 -16.09 -16.92
C THR A 244 26.16 -14.88 -16.09
N ALA A 245 26.46 -13.66 -16.52
CA ALA A 245 26.05 -12.44 -15.83
C ALA A 245 24.53 -12.29 -15.76
N GLU A 246 23.81 -12.64 -16.82
CA GLU A 246 22.33 -12.64 -16.86
C GLU A 246 21.74 -13.68 -15.89
N ARG A 247 22.32 -14.89 -15.81
CA ARG A 247 21.91 -15.93 -14.84
C ARG A 247 22.13 -15.46 -13.39
N CYS A 248 23.30 -14.89 -13.08
CA CYS A 248 23.60 -14.35 -11.75
C CYS A 248 22.65 -13.21 -11.36
N ALA A 249 22.33 -12.30 -12.29
CA ALA A 249 21.37 -11.24 -12.07
C ALA A 249 19.96 -11.78 -11.79
N HIS A 250 19.53 -12.80 -12.53
CA HIS A 250 18.23 -13.44 -12.33
C HIS A 250 18.15 -14.18 -10.99
N LEU A 251 19.23 -14.86 -10.61
CA LEU A 251 19.30 -15.55 -9.31
C LEU A 251 19.27 -14.55 -8.15
N SER A 252 20.08 -13.49 -8.22
CA SER A 252 20.08 -12.40 -7.23
C SER A 252 18.66 -11.79 -7.08
N TRP A 253 18.00 -11.47 -8.21
CA TRP A 253 16.62 -10.97 -8.21
C TRP A 253 15.65 -11.96 -7.56
N SER A 254 15.78 -13.26 -7.82
CA SER A 254 14.94 -14.30 -7.23
C SER A 254 15.13 -14.40 -5.72
N ILE A 255 16.38 -14.39 -5.24
CA ILE A 255 16.71 -14.40 -3.81
C ILE A 255 16.04 -13.23 -3.08
N HIS A 256 16.15 -12.02 -3.63
CA HIS A 256 15.52 -10.84 -3.03
C HIS A 256 13.98 -10.91 -3.02
N ASN A 257 13.38 -11.55 -4.02
CA ASN A 257 11.92 -11.78 -4.01
C ASN A 257 11.50 -12.83 -2.96
N VAL A 258 12.29 -13.91 -2.80
CA VAL A 258 12.07 -14.89 -1.72
C VAL A 258 12.23 -14.21 -0.36
N LEU A 259 13.23 -13.34 -0.20
CA LEU A 259 13.39 -12.56 1.02
C LEU A 259 12.16 -11.72 1.34
N LEU A 260 11.54 -11.06 0.34
CA LEU A 260 10.30 -10.30 0.55
C LEU A 260 9.13 -11.20 0.98
N VAL A 261 9.02 -12.43 0.43
CA VAL A 261 8.02 -13.41 0.87
C VAL A 261 8.26 -13.77 2.33
N VAL A 262 9.49 -14.14 2.68
CA VAL A 262 9.84 -14.52 4.07
C VAL A 262 9.58 -13.37 5.03
N LEU A 263 10.01 -12.16 4.70
CA LEU A 263 9.74 -10.97 5.53
C LEU A 263 8.24 -10.69 5.68
N SER A 264 7.45 -10.85 4.61
CA SER A 264 5.99 -10.69 4.68
C SER A 264 5.36 -11.74 5.61
N LEU A 265 5.81 -12.99 5.55
CA LEU A 265 5.34 -14.05 6.45
C LEU A 265 5.77 -13.80 7.89
N VAL A 266 7.04 -13.48 8.13
CA VAL A 266 7.52 -13.17 9.48
C VAL A 266 6.73 -12.00 10.09
N THR A 267 6.50 -10.94 9.32
CA THR A 267 5.82 -9.74 9.83
C THR A 267 4.32 -9.91 10.03
N ILE A 268 3.67 -10.90 9.45
CA ILE A 268 2.28 -11.20 9.80
C ILE A 268 2.18 -12.15 11.00
N PHE A 269 3.11 -13.14 11.09
CA PHE A 269 3.12 -14.07 12.21
C PHE A 269 3.59 -13.42 13.51
N TRP A 270 4.44 -12.37 13.47
CA TRP A 270 4.85 -11.72 14.72
C TRP A 270 3.70 -11.09 15.49
N ASN A 271 2.58 -10.73 14.84
CA ASN A 271 1.39 -10.24 15.52
C ASN A 271 0.84 -11.31 16.49
N ILE A 272 0.94 -12.58 16.13
CA ILE A 272 0.55 -13.71 16.98
C ILE A 272 1.60 -13.93 18.06
N TRP A 273 2.90 -13.90 17.69
CA TRP A 273 3.99 -14.13 18.65
C TRP A 273 4.12 -13.03 19.71
N LEU A 274 3.72 -11.80 19.36
CA LEU A 274 3.72 -10.66 20.27
C LEU A 274 2.39 -10.50 21.03
N SER A 275 1.36 -11.28 20.73
CA SER A 275 0.14 -11.36 21.53
C SER A 275 0.45 -11.96 22.91
N ASP A 276 -0.14 -11.40 23.97
CA ASP A 276 0.16 -11.76 25.35
C ASP A 276 0.02 -13.27 25.63
N ASP A 277 -0.94 -13.94 24.99
CA ASP A 277 -1.19 -15.37 25.15
C ASP A 277 -0.94 -16.18 23.86
N GLY A 278 -0.08 -15.69 22.96
CA GLY A 278 0.19 -16.36 21.69
C GLY A 278 -1.04 -16.54 20.81
N GLY A 279 -1.97 -15.58 20.84
CA GLY A 279 -3.24 -15.64 20.11
C GLY A 279 -4.36 -16.39 20.85
N VAL A 280 -4.13 -16.72 22.11
CA VAL A 280 -5.07 -17.42 22.96
C VAL A 280 -5.59 -16.46 24.04
N CYS A 281 -6.90 -16.40 24.28
CA CYS A 281 -7.47 -15.53 25.31
C CYS A 281 -7.45 -16.14 26.70
N ALA A 282 -7.16 -15.32 27.71
CA ALA A 282 -7.45 -15.68 29.09
C ALA A 282 -8.98 -15.82 29.31
N LEU A 283 -9.40 -16.89 29.96
CA LEU A 283 -10.83 -17.19 30.16
C LEU A 283 -11.49 -16.32 31.25
N SER A 284 -10.74 -15.51 32.00
CA SER A 284 -11.29 -14.66 33.05
C SER A 284 -11.01 -13.18 32.80
N GLN A 285 -12.04 -12.35 32.95
CA GLN A 285 -11.93 -10.88 32.89
C GLN A 285 -10.99 -10.31 33.96
N GLN A 286 -10.70 -11.05 35.04
CA GLN A 286 -9.77 -10.65 36.10
C GLN A 286 -8.30 -10.69 35.65
N ASP A 287 -7.94 -11.54 34.68
CA ASP A 287 -6.58 -11.66 34.19
C ASP A 287 -6.21 -10.59 33.15
N VAL A 288 -7.19 -9.83 32.64
CA VAL A 288 -6.97 -8.73 31.70
C VAL A 288 -6.18 -7.57 32.34
N SER A 289 -6.24 -7.42 33.66
CA SER A 289 -5.54 -6.35 34.41
C SER A 289 -4.04 -6.61 34.60
N THR A 290 -3.56 -7.83 34.38
CA THR A 290 -2.16 -8.24 34.59
C THR A 290 -1.38 -8.44 33.30
N ARG A 291 -1.95 -8.09 32.13
CA ARG A 291 -1.26 -8.24 30.85
C ARG A 291 0.02 -7.41 30.81
N SER A 292 1.12 -8.09 30.57
CA SER A 292 2.48 -7.54 30.51
C SER A 292 2.78 -6.77 29.23
N SER A 293 1.82 -5.97 28.71
CA SER A 293 2.17 -5.09 27.61
C SER A 293 3.15 -4.02 28.10
N PRO A 294 4.17 -3.64 27.31
CA PRO A 294 5.16 -2.65 27.74
C PRO A 294 4.48 -1.41 28.28
N SER A 295 4.85 -1.00 29.49
CA SER A 295 4.32 0.20 30.14
C SER A 295 4.63 1.49 29.38
N ASN A 296 5.63 1.46 28.48
CA ASN A 296 6.04 2.60 27.69
C ASN A 296 5.12 2.78 26.47
N PRO A 297 4.30 3.83 26.41
CA PRO A 297 3.40 4.10 25.29
C PRO A 297 4.10 4.22 23.95
N LEU A 298 5.35 4.69 23.92
CA LEU A 298 6.13 4.84 22.69
C LEU A 298 6.48 3.49 22.06
N LEU A 299 6.73 2.44 22.87
CA LEU A 299 6.96 1.10 22.36
C LEU A 299 5.66 0.47 21.87
N ARG A 300 4.55 0.72 22.58
CA ARG A 300 3.23 0.16 22.20
C ARG A 300 2.73 0.67 20.85
N ILE A 301 2.98 1.93 20.49
CA ILE A 301 2.52 2.51 19.21
C ILE A 301 2.98 1.70 17.98
N TRP A 302 4.12 0.98 18.07
CA TRP A 302 4.71 0.28 16.94
C TRP A 302 4.05 -1.08 16.65
N PHE A 303 3.65 -1.82 17.70
CA PHE A 303 3.24 -3.22 17.59
C PHE A 303 1.83 -3.48 18.12
N TRP A 304 1.33 -2.71 19.08
CA TRP A 304 0.09 -3.00 19.78
C TRP A 304 -0.98 -1.94 19.52
N VAL A 305 -2.22 -2.41 19.46
CA VAL A 305 -3.36 -1.50 19.48
C VAL A 305 -3.43 -0.82 20.85
N MET A 306 -3.63 0.48 20.83
CA MET A 306 -3.59 1.29 22.04
C MET A 306 -4.78 2.26 22.04
N MET A 307 -5.59 2.15 23.07
CA MET A 307 -6.66 3.09 23.38
C MET A 307 -6.47 3.59 24.81
N ASP A 308 -5.48 4.46 25.00
CA ASP A 308 -5.17 5.01 26.32
C ASP A 308 -5.64 6.47 26.40
N VAL A 309 -6.75 6.64 27.12
CA VAL A 309 -7.35 7.98 27.36
C VAL A 309 -6.45 8.83 28.25
N GLN A 310 -5.69 8.21 29.17
CA GLN A 310 -4.83 8.95 30.11
C GLN A 310 -3.63 9.57 29.40
N SER A 311 -2.97 8.83 28.50
CA SER A 311 -1.87 9.35 27.67
C SER A 311 -2.36 10.20 26.50
N ARG A 312 -3.67 10.27 26.27
CA ARG A 312 -4.30 10.98 25.15
C ARG A 312 -3.80 10.49 23.78
N VAL A 313 -3.51 9.18 23.70
CA VAL A 313 -3.02 8.47 22.50
C VAL A 313 -4.00 7.36 22.14
N VAL A 314 -4.46 7.39 20.90
CA VAL A 314 -5.31 6.36 20.30
C VAL A 314 -4.61 5.85 19.03
N SER A 315 -4.29 4.58 18.98
CA SER A 315 -3.66 3.93 17.82
C SER A 315 -4.33 2.59 17.54
N GLY A 316 -5.19 2.56 16.55
CA GLY A 316 -5.83 1.33 16.04
C GLY A 316 -4.97 0.59 15.02
N PHE A 317 -3.95 1.26 14.45
CA PHE A 317 -3.12 0.71 13.38
C PHE A 317 -1.63 0.83 13.75
N PRO A 318 -1.08 -0.10 14.54
CA PRO A 318 0.35 -0.11 14.80
C PRO A 318 1.13 -0.41 13.51
N PRO A 319 2.14 0.41 13.14
CA PRO A 319 2.78 0.34 11.81
C PRO A 319 3.37 -1.03 11.50
N LEU A 320 4.15 -1.58 12.40
CA LEU A 320 4.85 -2.83 12.15
C LEU A 320 3.92 -4.04 12.06
N ALA A 321 2.71 -3.96 12.62
CA ALA A 321 1.71 -5.00 12.47
C ALA A 321 1.10 -5.07 11.06
N TRP A 322 1.17 -3.97 10.29
CA TRP A 322 0.63 -3.88 8.93
C TRP A 322 1.70 -4.00 7.84
N LEU A 323 2.98 -4.03 8.20
CA LEU A 323 4.11 -4.04 7.27
C LEU A 323 4.08 -5.21 6.28
N SER A 324 3.53 -6.36 6.66
CA SER A 324 3.38 -7.55 5.80
C SER A 324 2.69 -7.26 4.47
N PHE A 325 1.66 -6.42 4.48
CA PHE A 325 0.93 -6.02 3.27
C PHE A 325 1.78 -5.14 2.35
N ALA A 326 2.59 -4.22 2.92
CA ALA A 326 3.50 -3.38 2.15
C ALA A 326 4.60 -4.21 1.48
N LEU A 327 5.17 -5.18 2.18
CA LEU A 327 6.19 -6.09 1.65
C LEU A 327 5.64 -6.94 0.50
N LEU A 328 4.41 -7.46 0.64
CA LEU A 328 3.74 -8.18 -0.43
C LEU A 328 3.45 -7.26 -1.63
N GLY A 329 3.10 -6.00 -1.39
CA GLY A 329 2.92 -4.98 -2.42
C GLY A 329 4.22 -4.68 -3.18
N MET A 330 5.36 -4.62 -2.49
CA MET A 330 6.69 -4.49 -3.11
C MET A 330 7.00 -5.69 -4.00
N LEU A 331 6.79 -6.91 -3.50
CA LEU A 331 6.97 -8.15 -4.27
C LEU A 331 6.13 -8.13 -5.56
N TYR A 332 4.83 -7.83 -5.42
CA TYR A 332 3.91 -7.73 -6.54
C TYR A 332 4.42 -6.75 -7.60
N ALA A 333 4.84 -5.54 -7.21
CA ALA A 333 5.34 -4.54 -8.14
C ALA A 333 6.65 -4.96 -8.80
N ARG A 334 7.55 -5.65 -8.09
CA ARG A 334 8.79 -6.20 -8.65
C ARG A 334 8.50 -7.25 -9.72
N VAL A 335 7.60 -8.19 -9.44
CA VAL A 335 7.20 -9.25 -10.38
C VAL A 335 6.50 -8.66 -11.61
N THR A 336 5.53 -7.77 -11.40
CA THR A 336 4.74 -7.20 -12.51
C THR A 336 5.53 -6.24 -13.40
N THR A 337 6.63 -5.67 -12.91
CA THR A 337 7.51 -4.79 -13.68
C THR A 337 8.78 -5.47 -14.22
N ALA A 338 9.02 -6.75 -13.87
CA ALA A 338 10.20 -7.49 -14.34
C ALA A 338 10.17 -7.73 -15.86
N ARG A 339 8.99 -7.95 -16.41
CA ARG A 339 8.78 -8.19 -17.85
C ARG A 339 7.43 -7.60 -18.31
N PRO A 340 7.27 -7.36 -19.62
CA PRO A 340 5.97 -6.96 -20.16
C PRO A 340 4.99 -8.14 -20.11
N TRP A 341 4.01 -8.06 -19.21
CA TRP A 341 2.95 -9.05 -19.07
C TRP A 341 1.79 -8.73 -20.01
N THR A 342 1.20 -9.78 -20.60
CA THR A 342 -0.08 -9.61 -21.28
C THR A 342 -1.19 -9.36 -20.26
N ARG A 343 -2.26 -8.67 -20.67
CA ARG A 343 -3.41 -8.43 -19.81
C ARG A 343 -4.03 -9.74 -19.29
N ARG A 344 -4.14 -10.76 -20.16
CA ARG A 344 -4.67 -12.08 -19.77
C ARG A 344 -3.80 -12.74 -18.70
N ALA A 345 -2.47 -12.68 -18.86
CA ALA A 345 -1.54 -13.23 -17.87
C ALA A 345 -1.61 -12.51 -16.52
N LEU A 346 -1.78 -11.17 -16.50
CA LEU A 346 -1.99 -10.42 -15.27
C LEU A 346 -3.30 -10.81 -14.58
N VAL A 347 -4.42 -10.90 -15.33
CA VAL A 347 -5.71 -11.32 -14.76
C VAL A 347 -5.59 -12.73 -14.18
N LEU A 348 -5.00 -13.66 -14.92
CA LEU A 348 -4.80 -15.03 -14.44
C LEU A 348 -3.92 -15.06 -13.17
N GLY A 349 -2.82 -14.29 -13.16
CA GLY A 349 -1.95 -14.19 -11.99
C GLY A 349 -2.68 -13.65 -10.75
N HIS A 350 -3.54 -12.64 -10.92
CA HIS A 350 -4.36 -12.12 -9.82
C HIS A 350 -5.36 -13.17 -9.32
N VAL A 351 -6.04 -13.88 -10.22
CA VAL A 351 -7.00 -14.93 -9.85
C VAL A 351 -6.30 -16.08 -9.13
N LEU A 352 -5.16 -16.56 -9.66
CA LEU A 352 -4.37 -17.61 -8.98
C LEU A 352 -3.91 -17.16 -7.59
N GLY A 353 -3.40 -15.93 -7.46
CA GLY A 353 -3.04 -15.36 -6.17
C GLY A 353 -4.23 -15.30 -5.21
N ALA A 354 -5.39 -14.86 -5.69
CA ALA A 354 -6.61 -14.82 -4.89
C ALA A 354 -7.05 -16.23 -4.43
N VAL A 355 -6.97 -17.22 -5.30
CA VAL A 355 -7.27 -18.63 -4.96
C VAL A 355 -6.29 -19.15 -3.91
N CYS A 356 -4.98 -18.88 -4.04
CA CYS A 356 -3.99 -19.27 -3.04
C CYS A 356 -4.28 -18.65 -1.66
N PHE A 357 -4.61 -17.36 -1.61
CA PHE A 357 -4.99 -16.69 -0.36
C PHE A 357 -6.34 -17.18 0.19
N SER A 358 -7.30 -17.52 -0.67
CA SER A 358 -8.57 -18.12 -0.23
C SER A 358 -8.36 -19.50 0.38
N ILE A 359 -7.49 -20.31 -0.21
CA ILE A 359 -7.10 -21.62 0.36
C ILE A 359 -6.42 -21.41 1.71
N LEU A 360 -5.46 -20.47 1.80
CA LEU A 360 -4.82 -20.14 3.08
C LEU A 360 -5.86 -19.73 4.14
N PHE A 361 -6.82 -18.89 3.78
CA PHE A 361 -7.90 -18.49 4.68
C PHE A 361 -8.71 -19.68 5.18
N VAL A 362 -9.13 -20.59 4.28
CA VAL A 362 -9.86 -21.81 4.67
C VAL A 362 -9.00 -22.68 5.61
N LEU A 363 -7.72 -22.84 5.31
CA LEU A 363 -6.81 -23.61 6.16
C LEU A 363 -6.68 -23.01 7.56
N THR A 364 -6.62 -21.67 7.69
CA THR A 364 -6.59 -21.03 9.02
C THR A 364 -7.83 -21.38 9.84
N ARG A 365 -9.00 -21.50 9.20
CA ARG A 365 -10.27 -21.81 9.88
C ARG A 365 -10.42 -23.30 10.23
N VAL A 366 -9.98 -24.18 9.35
CA VAL A 366 -10.11 -25.63 9.55
C VAL A 366 -9.06 -26.15 10.51
N LEU A 367 -7.82 -25.65 10.39
CA LEU A 367 -6.65 -26.16 11.15
C LEU A 367 -6.38 -25.35 12.43
N HIS A 368 -7.12 -24.30 12.72
CA HIS A 368 -6.87 -23.41 13.86
C HIS A 368 -5.46 -22.80 13.85
N LEU A 369 -4.94 -22.43 12.68
CA LEU A 369 -3.61 -21.89 12.51
C LEU A 369 -3.65 -20.40 12.11
N GLY A 370 -2.87 -19.58 12.82
CA GLY A 370 -2.69 -18.18 12.43
C GLY A 370 -3.87 -17.27 12.75
N ASN A 371 -4.70 -17.65 13.72
CA ASN A 371 -5.76 -16.80 14.25
C ASN A 371 -5.33 -16.20 15.60
N LEU A 372 -5.70 -14.94 15.82
CA LEU A 372 -5.65 -14.32 17.13
C LEU A 372 -6.95 -14.61 17.91
N SER A 373 -6.87 -14.53 19.23
CA SER A 373 -8.05 -14.62 20.12
C SER A 373 -8.88 -15.92 19.98
N GLU A 374 -8.26 -17.04 19.62
CA GLU A 374 -8.98 -18.30 19.37
C GLU A 374 -9.83 -18.79 20.54
N ARG A 375 -9.37 -18.61 21.77
CA ARG A 375 -10.11 -19.03 22.98
C ARG A 375 -11.21 -18.06 23.38
N CYS A 376 -11.08 -16.76 23.03
CA CYS A 376 -12.13 -15.79 23.30
C CYS A 376 -13.26 -15.83 22.26
N LEU A 377 -12.98 -16.37 21.09
CA LEU A 377 -13.95 -16.51 20.01
C LEU A 377 -14.97 -17.60 20.30
N GLN A 378 -15.63 -17.47 21.43
CA GLN A 378 -16.91 -18.13 21.62
C GLN A 378 -17.93 -17.35 20.77
N THR A 379 -18.06 -17.72 19.50
CA THR A 379 -19.05 -17.09 18.64
C THR A 379 -20.46 -17.41 19.16
N PRO A 380 -21.43 -16.53 18.99
CA PRO A 380 -22.82 -16.79 19.43
C PRO A 380 -23.39 -18.09 18.87
N ASP A 381 -22.92 -18.52 17.71
CA ASP A 381 -23.39 -19.72 17.03
C ASP A 381 -22.73 -20.99 17.61
N GLN A 382 -21.48 -20.89 18.07
CA GLN A 382 -20.79 -21.99 18.73
C GLN A 382 -21.39 -22.28 20.11
N GLN A 383 -21.85 -21.26 20.85
CA GLN A 383 -22.52 -21.44 22.14
C GLN A 383 -23.75 -22.35 22.00
N ARG A 384 -24.41 -22.37 20.84
CA ARG A 384 -25.52 -23.26 20.51
C ARG A 384 -25.09 -24.67 20.13
N ARG A 385 -23.77 -24.87 19.80
CA ARG A 385 -23.21 -26.15 19.35
C ARG A 385 -21.86 -26.40 20.00
N PRO A 386 -21.81 -26.59 21.30
CA PRO A 386 -20.54 -26.84 22.02
C PRO A 386 -19.85 -28.09 21.47
N GLY A 387 -18.56 -28.00 21.23
CA GLY A 387 -17.74 -29.09 20.68
C GLY A 387 -17.52 -29.03 19.16
N GLN A 388 -18.18 -28.14 18.41
CA GLN A 388 -17.85 -27.88 17.02
C GLN A 388 -16.73 -26.85 16.89
N ASN A 389 -16.01 -26.90 15.75
CA ASN A 389 -15.07 -25.85 15.37
C ASN A 389 -15.80 -24.50 15.35
N GLN A 390 -15.31 -23.54 16.10
CA GLN A 390 -15.93 -22.22 16.29
C GLN A 390 -16.09 -21.44 15.00
N TYR A 391 -15.17 -21.64 14.06
CA TYR A 391 -15.20 -20.96 12.77
C TYR A 391 -16.19 -21.59 11.78
N LEU A 392 -16.56 -22.86 11.99
CA LEU A 392 -17.45 -23.61 11.09
C LEU A 392 -18.91 -23.62 11.57
N ALA A 393 -19.19 -22.97 12.71
CA ALA A 393 -20.54 -22.94 13.30
C ALA A 393 -21.56 -22.15 12.45
N SER A 394 -21.12 -21.11 11.73
CA SER A 394 -21.96 -20.33 10.80
C SER A 394 -21.08 -19.57 9.78
N ALA A 395 -21.72 -19.01 8.73
CA ALA A 395 -21.04 -18.15 7.77
C ALA A 395 -20.47 -16.88 8.45
N ALA A 396 -21.15 -16.33 9.45
CA ALA A 396 -20.66 -15.20 10.22
C ALA A 396 -19.42 -15.57 11.02
N SER A 397 -19.44 -16.72 11.70
CA SER A 397 -18.27 -17.24 12.42
C SER A 397 -17.09 -17.52 11.49
N PHE A 398 -17.35 -18.05 10.30
CA PHE A 398 -16.33 -18.36 9.31
C PHE A 398 -15.61 -17.11 8.79
N LEU A 399 -16.37 -16.04 8.51
CA LEU A 399 -15.86 -14.78 7.96
C LEU A 399 -15.36 -13.81 9.03
N TYR A 400 -15.59 -14.08 10.32
CA TYR A 400 -15.06 -13.25 11.39
C TYR A 400 -13.54 -13.32 11.44
N VAL A 401 -12.87 -12.19 11.49
CA VAL A 401 -11.39 -12.08 11.55
C VAL A 401 -10.97 -11.01 12.54
N VAL A 402 -9.86 -11.21 13.22
CA VAL A 402 -9.26 -10.19 14.08
C VAL A 402 -8.46 -9.21 13.22
N LYS A 403 -8.75 -7.92 13.40
CA LYS A 403 -8.17 -6.83 12.62
C LYS A 403 -7.15 -6.02 13.41
N TYR A 404 -7.25 -6.03 14.73
CA TYR A 404 -6.49 -5.16 15.61
C TYR A 404 -5.69 -5.94 16.67
N PRO A 405 -4.43 -6.32 16.34
CA PRO A 405 -3.73 -6.25 15.05
C PRO A 405 -4.23 -7.32 14.06
N PRO A 406 -3.88 -7.21 12.75
CA PRO A 406 -4.31 -8.20 11.77
C PRO A 406 -3.63 -9.55 12.00
N ASP A 407 -4.41 -10.62 11.98
CA ASP A 407 -3.93 -12.00 12.01
C ASP A 407 -3.72 -12.58 10.61
N VAL A 408 -3.23 -13.83 10.52
CA VAL A 408 -3.00 -14.50 9.22
C VAL A 408 -4.31 -14.73 8.48
N ALA A 409 -5.40 -14.98 9.19
CA ALA A 409 -6.71 -15.14 8.57
C ALA A 409 -7.22 -13.82 7.96
N PHE A 410 -7.05 -12.70 8.67
CA PHE A 410 -7.34 -11.37 8.14
C PHE A 410 -6.49 -11.07 6.90
N PHE A 411 -5.18 -11.36 6.97
CA PHE A 411 -4.26 -11.18 5.85
C PHE A 411 -4.71 -11.97 4.62
N ALA A 412 -5.03 -13.25 4.80
CA ALA A 412 -5.44 -14.14 3.72
C ALA A 412 -6.77 -13.70 3.08
N LEU A 413 -7.80 -13.45 3.89
CA LEU A 413 -9.12 -13.02 3.41
C LEU A 413 -9.04 -11.71 2.63
N THR A 414 -8.36 -10.71 3.21
CA THR A 414 -8.31 -9.38 2.60
C THR A 414 -7.42 -9.34 1.36
N MET A 415 -6.34 -10.11 1.32
CA MET A 415 -5.52 -10.21 0.11
C MET A 415 -6.21 -10.98 -1.01
N ALA A 416 -6.97 -12.03 -0.70
CA ALA A 416 -7.83 -12.69 -1.69
C ALA A 416 -8.81 -11.70 -2.33
N GLY A 417 -9.54 -10.93 -1.51
CA GLY A 417 -10.49 -9.91 -1.98
C GLY A 417 -9.83 -8.81 -2.81
N ASN A 418 -8.70 -8.24 -2.35
CA ASN A 418 -7.99 -7.19 -3.08
C ASN A 418 -7.43 -7.68 -4.43
N LEU A 419 -6.93 -8.92 -4.51
CA LEU A 419 -6.45 -9.51 -5.77
C LEU A 419 -7.61 -9.81 -6.73
N LEU A 420 -8.78 -10.25 -6.26
CA LEU A 420 -9.97 -10.41 -7.10
C LEU A 420 -10.42 -9.06 -7.66
N LEU A 421 -10.43 -8.00 -6.86
CA LEU A 421 -10.74 -6.65 -7.33
C LEU A 421 -9.72 -6.15 -8.35
N LEU A 422 -8.42 -6.44 -8.15
CA LEU A 422 -7.39 -6.13 -9.15
C LEU A 422 -7.59 -6.93 -10.44
N ALA A 423 -7.97 -8.21 -10.35
CA ALA A 423 -8.31 -9.02 -11.52
C ALA A 423 -9.46 -8.39 -12.30
N LEU A 424 -10.54 -8.01 -11.60
CA LEU A 424 -11.71 -7.33 -12.18
C LEU A 424 -11.31 -6.03 -12.89
N PHE A 425 -10.60 -5.13 -12.21
CA PHE A 425 -10.20 -3.84 -12.79
C PHE A 425 -9.17 -4.00 -13.92
N THR A 426 -8.30 -5.00 -13.85
CA THR A 426 -7.38 -5.34 -14.93
C THR A 426 -8.14 -5.92 -16.12
N ALA A 427 -9.21 -6.67 -15.89
CA ALA A 427 -10.08 -7.21 -16.93
C ALA A 427 -10.91 -6.13 -17.65
N VAL A 428 -11.18 -4.97 -17.06
CA VAL A 428 -11.93 -3.87 -17.69
C VAL A 428 -11.11 -3.19 -18.81
N PRO A 429 -11.65 -3.03 -20.04
CA PRO A 429 -10.96 -2.29 -21.10
C PRO A 429 -10.61 -0.87 -20.69
N PRO A 430 -9.44 -0.33 -21.10
CA PRO A 430 -9.06 1.05 -20.73
C PRO A 430 -10.06 2.13 -21.11
N ARG A 431 -10.81 1.93 -22.20
CA ARG A 431 -11.87 2.85 -22.64
C ARG A 431 -13.02 2.89 -21.64
N VAL A 432 -13.41 1.74 -21.10
CA VAL A 432 -14.47 1.61 -20.08
C VAL A 432 -13.94 2.07 -18.71
N ALA A 433 -12.73 1.67 -18.35
CA ALA A 433 -12.07 2.06 -17.10
C ALA A 433 -12.03 3.59 -16.90
N ARG A 434 -11.82 4.36 -17.98
CA ARG A 434 -11.83 5.83 -17.96
C ARG A 434 -13.21 6.44 -17.69
N ARG A 435 -14.31 5.69 -17.88
CA ARG A 435 -15.67 6.14 -17.54
C ARG A 435 -15.95 6.12 -16.05
N PHE A 436 -15.20 5.38 -15.26
CA PHE A 436 -15.29 5.39 -13.80
C PHE A 436 -14.60 6.63 -13.20
N GLY A 437 -15.03 7.83 -13.64
CA GLY A 437 -14.40 9.10 -13.27
C GLY A 437 -14.31 9.31 -11.76
N MET A 438 -15.38 9.02 -11.01
CA MET A 438 -15.41 9.15 -9.56
C MET A 438 -14.35 8.27 -8.87
N LEU A 439 -14.25 6.99 -9.25
CA LEU A 439 -13.23 6.10 -8.71
C LEU A 439 -11.81 6.57 -9.04
N LEU A 440 -11.57 7.04 -10.26
CA LEU A 440 -10.26 7.54 -10.67
C LEU A 440 -9.89 8.83 -9.94
N ASP A 441 -10.86 9.77 -9.78
CA ASP A 441 -10.63 11.01 -9.08
C ASP A 441 -10.30 10.76 -7.60
N PHE A 442 -11.04 9.88 -6.92
CA PHE A 442 -10.75 9.47 -5.52
C PHE A 442 -9.43 8.71 -5.41
N GLY A 443 -9.15 7.77 -6.32
CA GLY A 443 -7.92 6.99 -6.30
C GLY A 443 -6.65 7.81 -6.55
N THR A 444 -6.72 8.86 -7.38
CA THR A 444 -5.59 9.73 -7.69
C THR A 444 -5.35 10.81 -6.64
N SER A 445 -6.37 11.18 -5.87
CA SER A 445 -6.33 12.14 -4.75
C SER A 445 -6.56 11.48 -3.39
N ALA A 446 -6.12 10.23 -3.20
CA ALA A 446 -6.51 9.39 -2.08
C ALA A 446 -6.22 9.99 -0.70
N LEU A 447 -5.04 10.59 -0.47
CA LEU A 447 -4.73 11.22 0.81
C LEU A 447 -5.56 12.48 1.05
N PHE A 448 -5.78 13.27 0.02
CA PHE A 448 -6.66 14.44 0.10
C PHE A 448 -8.09 14.02 0.41
N PHE A 449 -8.61 13.00 -0.30
CA PHE A 449 -9.91 12.40 0.02
C PHE A 449 -9.96 11.94 1.48
N TYR A 450 -8.92 11.23 1.97
CA TYR A 450 -8.87 10.75 3.35
C TYR A 450 -9.07 11.87 4.38
N ILE A 451 -8.40 13.00 4.20
CA ILE A 451 -8.50 14.13 5.13
C ILE A 451 -9.89 14.79 5.02
N VAL A 452 -10.31 15.10 3.79
CA VAL A 452 -11.53 15.88 3.58
C VAL A 452 -12.79 15.08 3.93
N HIS A 453 -12.84 13.76 3.60
CA HIS A 453 -14.03 12.97 3.93
C HIS A 453 -14.26 12.85 5.44
N MET A 454 -13.19 12.74 6.23
CA MET A 454 -13.33 12.69 7.68
C MET A 454 -13.93 14.00 8.22
N VAL A 455 -13.40 15.14 7.76
CA VAL A 455 -13.94 16.44 8.18
C VAL A 455 -15.41 16.61 7.76
N VAL A 456 -15.74 16.22 6.52
CA VAL A 456 -17.10 16.35 6.00
C VAL A 456 -18.06 15.37 6.67
N LEU A 457 -17.68 14.09 6.81
CA LEU A 457 -18.55 13.08 7.43
C LEU A 457 -18.82 13.41 8.90
N PHE A 458 -17.79 13.66 9.70
CA PHE A 458 -18.00 13.90 11.11
C PHE A 458 -18.61 15.27 11.37
N GLY A 459 -18.23 16.31 10.62
CA GLY A 459 -18.86 17.62 10.74
C GLY A 459 -20.33 17.63 10.33
N ALA A 460 -20.66 17.06 9.16
CA ALA A 460 -22.06 16.95 8.75
C ALA A 460 -22.85 15.92 9.59
N GLY A 461 -22.20 14.82 10.01
CA GLY A 461 -22.79 13.80 10.88
C GLY A 461 -23.24 14.39 12.21
N THR A 462 -22.44 15.21 12.85
CA THR A 462 -22.81 15.92 14.09
C THR A 462 -24.08 16.76 13.90
N LEU A 463 -24.20 17.48 12.78
CA LEU A 463 -25.39 18.29 12.48
C LEU A 463 -26.62 17.41 12.22
N VAL A 464 -26.44 16.30 11.48
CA VAL A 464 -27.54 15.35 11.18
C VAL A 464 -28.02 14.67 12.46
N VAL A 465 -27.11 14.20 13.31
CA VAL A 465 -27.48 13.59 14.62
C VAL A 465 -28.14 14.60 15.53
N ALA A 466 -27.70 15.86 15.56
CA ALA A 466 -28.33 16.90 16.33
C ALA A 466 -29.78 17.19 15.88
N ALA A 467 -30.02 17.20 14.55
CA ALA A 467 -31.32 17.50 13.98
C ALA A 467 -32.31 16.32 13.99
N TRP A 468 -31.86 15.12 13.68
CA TRP A 468 -32.70 13.93 13.44
C TRP A 468 -32.32 12.71 14.28
N GLY A 469 -31.26 12.80 15.10
CA GLY A 469 -30.80 11.67 15.92
C GLY A 469 -31.81 11.27 16.98
N ARG A 470 -31.91 9.96 17.23
CA ARG A 470 -32.73 9.32 18.29
C ARG A 470 -31.81 8.61 19.28
N GLU A 471 -32.32 8.23 20.43
CA GLU A 471 -31.59 7.36 21.35
C GLU A 471 -31.47 5.95 20.75
N THR A 472 -30.24 5.58 20.38
CA THR A 472 -29.95 4.28 19.75
C THR A 472 -29.26 3.31 20.70
N GLY A 473 -28.77 3.79 21.85
CA GLY A 473 -27.94 3.03 22.77
C GLY A 473 -26.50 2.77 22.23
N VAL A 474 -26.15 3.32 21.06
CA VAL A 474 -24.80 3.25 20.49
C VAL A 474 -24.01 4.44 21.00
N ALA A 475 -22.98 4.17 21.79
CA ALA A 475 -22.14 5.20 22.37
C ALA A 475 -21.28 5.90 21.29
N ASP A 476 -21.15 7.22 21.40
CA ASP A 476 -20.14 7.96 20.62
C ASP A 476 -18.75 7.51 21.07
N PRO A 477 -17.87 7.11 20.14
CA PRO A 477 -16.50 6.67 20.48
C PRO A 477 -15.66 7.72 21.25
N MET A 478 -16.00 9.02 21.11
CA MET A 478 -15.29 10.13 21.77
C MET A 478 -16.03 10.67 23.00
N ASP A 479 -17.29 10.32 23.16
CA ASP A 479 -18.14 10.75 24.29
C ASP A 479 -19.15 9.66 24.63
N PRO A 480 -18.75 8.62 25.41
CA PRO A 480 -19.58 7.45 25.68
C PRO A 480 -20.92 7.73 26.35
N GLU A 481 -21.10 8.91 26.93
CA GLU A 481 -22.38 9.34 27.54
C GLU A 481 -23.42 9.73 26.47
N LYS A 482 -22.98 10.04 25.25
CA LYS A 482 -23.86 10.37 24.14
C LYS A 482 -24.24 9.09 23.38
N THR A 483 -25.53 8.79 23.39
CA THR A 483 -26.11 7.58 22.75
C THR A 483 -27.09 7.91 21.62
N ARG A 484 -27.13 9.17 21.17
CA ARG A 484 -27.96 9.59 20.05
C ARG A 484 -27.29 9.27 18.72
N GLY A 485 -28.06 8.71 17.79
CA GLY A 485 -27.60 8.37 16.46
C GLY A 485 -28.74 8.28 15.45
N VAL A 486 -28.42 7.86 14.23
CA VAL A 486 -29.37 7.59 13.14
C VAL A 486 -29.29 6.12 12.80
N ASP A 487 -30.25 5.34 13.26
CA ASP A 487 -30.37 3.88 13.07
C ASP A 487 -31.13 3.47 11.80
N ASN A 488 -31.63 4.45 11.04
CA ASN A 488 -32.35 4.23 9.81
C ASN A 488 -31.40 4.01 8.63
N LEU A 489 -31.48 2.84 7.97
CA LEU A 489 -30.65 2.48 6.82
C LEU A 489 -30.82 3.46 5.64
N PHE A 490 -32.02 3.97 5.37
CA PHE A 490 -32.23 4.97 4.32
C PHE A 490 -31.51 6.29 4.63
N GLY A 491 -31.57 6.75 5.88
CA GLY A 491 -30.83 7.93 6.34
C GLY A 491 -29.32 7.72 6.23
N TYR A 492 -28.83 6.57 6.65
CA TYR A 492 -27.43 6.20 6.57
C TYR A 492 -26.89 6.17 5.12
N PHE A 493 -27.53 5.40 4.22
CA PHE A 493 -27.10 5.33 2.83
C PHE A 493 -27.33 6.63 2.08
N GLY A 494 -28.39 7.38 2.40
CA GLY A 494 -28.65 8.71 1.85
C GLY A 494 -27.56 9.71 2.23
N PHE A 495 -27.21 9.76 3.51
CA PHE A 495 -26.09 10.60 4.01
C PHE A 495 -24.76 10.25 3.34
N TYR A 496 -24.43 8.95 3.25
CA TYR A 496 -23.26 8.48 2.54
C TYR A 496 -23.24 8.91 1.08
N ALA A 497 -24.35 8.70 0.33
CA ALA A 497 -24.44 9.03 -1.07
C ALA A 497 -24.27 10.54 -1.33
N VAL A 498 -24.94 11.38 -0.51
CA VAL A 498 -24.80 12.84 -0.58
C VAL A 498 -23.35 13.25 -0.31
N THR A 499 -22.72 12.67 0.71
CA THR A 499 -21.32 12.96 1.03
C THR A 499 -20.39 12.60 -0.14
N MET A 500 -20.58 11.44 -0.78
CA MET A 500 -19.77 11.06 -1.96
C MET A 500 -19.96 12.02 -3.13
N LEU A 501 -21.19 12.48 -3.37
CA LEU A 501 -21.49 13.46 -4.42
C LEU A 501 -20.84 14.83 -4.14
N VAL A 502 -20.81 15.28 -2.89
CA VAL A 502 -20.13 16.53 -2.49
C VAL A 502 -18.60 16.40 -2.61
N LEU A 503 -18.03 15.28 -2.20
CA LEU A 503 -16.59 15.04 -2.24
C LEU A 503 -16.05 14.91 -3.67
N TRP A 504 -16.83 14.38 -4.59
CA TRP A 504 -16.37 14.12 -5.95
C TRP A 504 -15.83 15.37 -6.69
N PRO A 505 -16.57 16.48 -6.83
CA PRO A 505 -16.05 17.67 -7.50
C PRO A 505 -14.80 18.25 -6.81
N VAL A 506 -14.73 18.18 -5.49
CA VAL A 506 -13.59 18.66 -4.70
C VAL A 506 -12.34 17.82 -4.99
N CYS A 507 -12.46 16.49 -4.95
CA CYS A 507 -11.37 15.57 -5.27
C CYS A 507 -10.95 15.66 -6.74
N ARG A 508 -11.91 15.87 -7.66
CA ARG A 508 -11.63 16.08 -9.08
C ARG A 508 -10.84 17.36 -9.32
N ALA A 509 -11.20 18.44 -8.65
CA ALA A 509 -10.47 19.72 -8.72
C ALA A 509 -9.04 19.53 -8.20
N TYR A 510 -8.89 18.86 -7.05
CA TYR A 510 -7.58 18.57 -6.48
C TYR A 510 -6.73 17.66 -7.38
N SER A 511 -7.29 16.61 -7.94
CA SER A 511 -6.58 15.69 -8.87
C SER A 511 -6.04 16.45 -10.09
N ARG A 512 -6.82 17.39 -10.65
CA ARG A 512 -6.39 18.29 -11.73
C ARG A 512 -5.26 19.22 -11.27
N PHE A 513 -5.42 19.89 -10.13
CA PHE A 513 -4.39 20.73 -9.53
C PHE A 513 -3.08 19.96 -9.30
N LYS A 514 -3.16 18.75 -8.72
CA LYS A 514 -2.01 17.88 -8.50
C LYS A 514 -1.26 17.54 -9.79
N SER A 515 -1.98 17.35 -10.89
CA SER A 515 -1.38 17.01 -12.20
C SER A 515 -0.53 18.14 -12.80
N THR A 516 -0.79 19.41 -12.43
CA THR A 516 -0.01 20.58 -12.87
C THR A 516 1.29 20.77 -12.10
N LYS A 517 1.47 20.08 -10.96
CA LYS A 517 2.63 20.29 -10.09
C LYS A 517 3.83 19.44 -10.51
N GLY A 518 5.02 20.00 -10.34
CA GLY A 518 6.29 19.29 -10.59
C GLY A 518 6.52 18.08 -9.69
N PRO A 519 7.45 17.19 -10.05
CA PRO A 519 7.70 15.94 -9.34
C PRO A 519 8.17 16.12 -7.88
N ASP A 520 8.76 17.27 -7.55
CA ASP A 520 9.30 17.59 -6.22
C ASP A 520 8.30 18.34 -5.33
N SER A 521 7.13 18.67 -5.85
CA SER A 521 6.15 19.45 -5.12
C SER A 521 5.54 18.67 -3.96
N ILE A 522 5.44 19.29 -2.78
CA ILE A 522 4.78 18.74 -1.58
C ILE A 522 3.30 18.42 -1.86
N TRP A 523 2.64 19.16 -2.74
CA TRP A 523 1.25 18.91 -3.15
C TRP A 523 1.04 17.55 -3.83
N ARG A 524 2.11 16.91 -4.29
CA ARG A 524 2.03 15.54 -4.81
C ARG A 524 2.03 14.47 -3.71
N PHE A 525 2.24 14.83 -2.46
CA PHE A 525 2.10 13.92 -1.34
C PHE A 525 0.62 13.64 -1.02
N PHE A 526 -0.20 14.67 -1.17
CA PHE A 526 -1.65 14.63 -0.95
C PHE A 526 -2.43 14.32 -2.24
#